data_1e014f2bd4bd3eb82debf2b6a4338bdf
#
_entry.id   1e014f2bd4bd3eb82debf2b6a4338bdf
#
_cell.length_a   1.000
_cell.length_b   1.000
_cell.length_c   1.000
_cell.angle_alpha   90.00
_cell.angle_beta   90.00
_cell.angle_gamma   90.00
#
_symmetry.space_group_name_H-M   'P 1'
#
loop_
_entity.id
_entity.type
_entity.pdbx_description
1 polymer ?
#
loop_
_entity_poly.entity_id
_entity_poly.type
_entity_poly.pdbx_seq_one_letter_code
_entity_poly.pdbx_strand_id
1 'polypeptide(L)'
;MSMTRYIFITGGVVSSLGKGIASAALGALLQARGYKVRLRKLDPYLNVDPGTMSPRQHGEVYVTDDGAETDLDLGHYERFTGVSARQSDNITTGRIYQTIIEKERRGDYLGATIQVIPHVTNEIKDFVLSDAGEVDFVLCEIGGTVGDIEGLPFFEAIRQLGQELGPERACFIHLTLLPYIPAAGEMKTKPTQHSVKELRSIGIQPQILLCRCDRPIPETEKGKIASFCNVRPTSVIEARDVRHIYDVPVAYHQEGLDSEVLQHFQIATPPALDLSKWQEIAHHVHNPDGTVTIGLVGKYVDVPDAYKSVVEALQHGGLANNVKVKVELIDSEAFDDETAPIDVLEGIHGIILPGGFGERGARGKMRAARFARNRKVPCFGICYGMQLSVVEAARSLAGISQAGTTEFGPTAEPIVGLMSEWTRGNEKVVRGADTDMGGTMRLGAYPARLREGSKVAEIYGTLDISERHRHRYEVNANYVERLEAVGMVFSGMSPDGVLPEIIELKDHPWFIAVQYHPELKSRPFAPHPLFASFIDAALTQSRLV
;
A
#
# COMPACT_ATOMS: atom_id res chain seq x y z
N MET A 1 29.91 2.70 16.12
CA MET A 1 28.71 2.48 15.26
C MET A 1 27.66 1.80 16.12
N SER A 2 26.43 2.28 16.12
CA SER A 2 25.30 1.59 16.77
C SER A 2 25.14 0.21 16.14
N MET A 3 24.94 -0.81 16.96
CA MET A 3 24.76 -2.19 16.49
C MET A 3 23.31 -2.37 16.04
N THR A 4 23.06 -2.64 14.75
CA THR A 4 21.72 -2.90 14.23
C THR A 4 21.10 -4.15 14.84
N ARG A 5 19.85 -4.04 15.31
CA ARG A 5 19.04 -5.11 15.90
C ARG A 5 17.95 -5.54 14.93
N TYR A 6 17.66 -6.83 14.92
CA TYR A 6 16.68 -7.44 14.00
C TYR A 6 15.49 -8.00 14.79
N ILE A 7 14.29 -7.63 14.37
CA ILE A 7 13.04 -8.10 14.95
C ILE A 7 12.31 -8.91 13.86
N PHE A 8 12.14 -10.20 14.08
CA PHE A 8 11.43 -11.09 13.18
C PHE A 8 9.98 -11.25 13.62
N ILE A 9 9.04 -10.85 12.76
CA ILE A 9 7.61 -10.88 13.05
C ILE A 9 6.99 -12.02 12.24
N THR A 10 6.50 -13.02 12.95
CA THR A 10 5.87 -14.21 12.39
C THR A 10 4.40 -14.28 12.80
N GLY A 11 3.60 -15.07 12.11
CA GLY A 11 2.19 -15.24 12.46
C GLY A 11 1.74 -16.68 12.33
N GLY A 12 0.67 -16.99 13.04
CA GLY A 12 0.08 -18.31 13.01
C GLY A 12 -1.43 -18.28 13.22
N VAL A 13 -2.05 -19.45 13.15
CA VAL A 13 -3.49 -19.71 13.28
C VAL A 13 -4.27 -19.40 11.99
N VAL A 14 -4.26 -18.14 11.51
CA VAL A 14 -5.00 -17.70 10.30
C VAL A 14 -4.21 -16.63 9.54
N SER A 15 -4.49 -16.52 8.25
CA SER A 15 -4.06 -15.39 7.43
C SER A 15 -4.77 -14.08 7.84
N SER A 16 -4.31 -12.94 7.35
CA SER A 16 -4.90 -11.61 7.63
C SER A 16 -5.01 -11.26 9.12
N LEU A 17 -4.11 -11.81 9.93
CA LEU A 17 -4.08 -11.58 11.38
C LEU A 17 -3.62 -10.16 11.75
N GLY A 18 -3.06 -9.42 10.79
CA GLY A 18 -2.61 -8.04 10.96
C GLY A 18 -1.12 -7.89 11.23
N LYS A 19 -0.27 -8.81 10.73
CA LYS A 19 1.19 -8.71 10.86
C LYS A 19 1.74 -7.39 10.31
N GLY A 20 1.28 -6.96 9.11
CA GLY A 20 1.72 -5.71 8.47
C GLY A 20 1.47 -4.49 9.36
N ILE A 21 0.28 -4.37 9.91
CA ILE A 21 -0.07 -3.27 10.83
C ILE A 21 0.72 -3.39 12.14
N ALA A 22 0.90 -4.60 12.67
CA ALA A 22 1.68 -4.82 13.88
C ALA A 22 3.15 -4.43 13.70
N SER A 23 3.74 -4.80 12.56
CA SER A 23 5.10 -4.42 12.17
C SER A 23 5.24 -2.90 12.04
N ALA A 24 4.31 -2.27 11.32
CA ALA A 24 4.26 -0.83 11.11
C ALA A 24 4.10 -0.05 12.42
N ALA A 25 3.19 -0.50 13.30
CA ALA A 25 2.95 0.12 14.59
C ALA A 25 4.15 0.01 15.53
N LEU A 26 4.82 -1.14 15.59
CA LEU A 26 6.05 -1.29 16.36
C LEU A 26 7.16 -0.40 15.80
N GLY A 27 7.32 -0.34 14.47
CA GLY A 27 8.24 0.58 13.82
C GLY A 27 8.00 2.04 14.23
N ALA A 28 6.74 2.46 14.22
CA ALA A 28 6.31 3.80 14.65
C ALA A 28 6.62 4.05 16.14
N LEU A 29 6.41 3.07 17.01
CA LEU A 29 6.73 3.18 18.44
C LEU A 29 8.23 3.36 18.70
N LEU A 30 9.06 2.60 17.97
CA LEU A 30 10.51 2.74 18.08
C LEU A 30 10.97 4.12 17.56
N GLN A 31 10.37 4.61 16.47
CA GLN A 31 10.63 5.97 15.96
C GLN A 31 10.17 7.06 16.93
N ALA A 32 9.02 6.88 17.61
CA ALA A 32 8.54 7.80 18.63
C ALA A 32 9.49 7.92 19.84
N ARG A 33 10.43 6.97 19.97
CA ARG A 33 11.56 7.04 20.91
C ARG A 33 12.86 7.57 20.27
N GLY A 34 12.82 7.99 19.01
CA GLY A 34 13.99 8.53 18.31
C GLY A 34 14.90 7.50 17.64
N TYR A 35 14.52 6.21 17.62
CA TYR A 35 15.29 5.19 16.90
C TYR A 35 15.04 5.25 15.39
N LYS A 36 16.06 4.97 14.61
CA LYS A 36 15.96 4.78 13.17
C LYS A 36 15.52 3.36 12.87
N VAL A 37 14.46 3.22 12.11
CA VAL A 37 13.88 1.90 11.77
C VAL A 37 13.82 1.66 10.28
N ARG A 38 13.84 0.39 9.88
CA ARG A 38 13.53 -0.09 8.55
C ARG A 38 12.66 -1.33 8.63
N LEU A 39 11.68 -1.42 7.75
CA LEU A 39 10.77 -2.57 7.68
C LEU A 39 11.01 -3.34 6.39
N ARG A 40 10.93 -4.67 6.47
CA ARG A 40 11.10 -5.59 5.34
C ARG A 40 10.00 -6.63 5.32
N LYS A 41 9.57 -6.98 4.12
CA LYS A 41 8.58 -8.00 3.84
C LYS A 41 9.21 -9.17 3.12
N LEU A 42 8.99 -10.37 3.63
CA LEU A 42 9.43 -11.63 3.05
C LEU A 42 8.19 -12.46 2.69
N ASP A 43 7.92 -12.61 1.39
CA ASP A 43 6.69 -13.23 0.89
C ASP A 43 6.94 -14.64 0.35
N PRO A 44 6.24 -15.68 0.87
CA PRO A 44 6.55 -17.06 0.56
C PRO A 44 5.97 -17.56 -0.77
N TYR A 45 5.29 -16.73 -1.57
CA TYR A 45 4.74 -17.16 -2.86
C TYR A 45 5.81 -17.22 -3.97
N LEU A 46 5.54 -18.04 -5.00
CA LEU A 46 6.46 -18.29 -6.13
C LEU A 46 6.42 -17.24 -7.24
N ASN A 47 5.53 -16.26 -7.17
CA ASN A 47 5.56 -15.15 -8.10
C ASN A 47 6.85 -14.34 -7.89
N VAL A 48 7.47 -13.86 -8.96
CA VAL A 48 8.68 -13.02 -8.87
C VAL A 48 8.36 -11.70 -8.17
N ASP A 49 7.19 -11.15 -8.49
CA ASP A 49 6.57 -10.00 -7.85
C ASP A 49 5.02 -10.11 -7.94
N PRO A 50 4.25 -9.25 -7.26
CA PRO A 50 2.79 -9.28 -7.32
C PRO A 50 2.19 -8.60 -8.57
N GLY A 51 3.01 -8.03 -9.47
CA GLY A 51 2.54 -7.19 -10.57
C GLY A 51 1.56 -7.86 -11.53
N THR A 52 1.65 -9.19 -11.68
CA THR A 52 0.75 -9.99 -12.52
C THR A 52 -0.37 -10.68 -11.73
N MET A 53 -0.42 -10.52 -10.41
CA MET A 53 -1.42 -11.17 -9.57
C MET A 53 -2.78 -10.47 -9.67
N SER A 54 -3.85 -11.26 -9.56
CA SER A 54 -5.20 -10.70 -9.55
C SER A 54 -5.45 -9.90 -8.26
N PRO A 55 -6.00 -8.68 -8.34
CA PRO A 55 -6.42 -7.92 -7.15
C PRO A 55 -7.40 -8.68 -6.25
N ARG A 56 -8.16 -9.64 -6.80
CA ARG A 56 -9.08 -10.50 -6.02
C ARG A 56 -8.36 -11.49 -5.11
N GLN A 57 -7.12 -11.84 -5.41
CA GLN A 57 -6.34 -12.80 -4.62
C GLN A 57 -5.31 -12.12 -3.72
N HIS A 58 -4.74 -11.01 -4.18
CA HIS A 58 -3.60 -10.37 -3.52
C HIS A 58 -3.90 -8.97 -2.96
N GLY A 59 -5.03 -8.35 -3.35
CA GLY A 59 -5.29 -6.93 -3.08
C GLY A 59 -4.56 -6.01 -4.08
N GLU A 60 -4.31 -4.78 -3.67
CA GLU A 60 -3.58 -3.83 -4.51
C GLU A 60 -2.09 -4.19 -4.61
N VAL A 61 -1.48 -3.81 -5.73
CA VAL A 61 -0.02 -3.83 -5.90
C VAL A 61 0.51 -2.47 -5.49
N TYR A 62 1.35 -2.46 -4.45
CA TYR A 62 2.00 -1.24 -3.98
C TYR A 62 3.30 -1.01 -4.73
N VAL A 63 3.55 0.23 -5.19
CA VAL A 63 4.74 0.57 -5.98
C VAL A 63 5.63 1.54 -5.20
N THR A 64 6.92 1.20 -5.12
CA THR A 64 7.95 2.03 -4.47
C THR A 64 8.49 3.12 -5.40
N ASP A 65 9.23 4.10 -4.86
CA ASP A 65 9.84 5.17 -5.67
C ASP A 65 10.84 4.61 -6.69
N ASP A 66 11.57 3.56 -6.36
CA ASP A 66 12.56 2.89 -7.22
C ASP A 66 11.94 1.82 -8.16
N GLY A 67 10.60 1.74 -8.22
CA GLY A 67 9.86 0.98 -9.21
C GLY A 67 9.67 -0.51 -8.89
N ALA A 68 9.74 -0.90 -7.62
CA ALA A 68 9.34 -2.24 -7.22
C ALA A 68 7.81 -2.36 -7.14
N GLU A 69 7.25 -3.41 -7.71
CA GLU A 69 5.90 -3.88 -7.44
C GLU A 69 5.94 -4.79 -6.21
N THR A 70 5.17 -4.47 -5.18
CA THR A 70 5.28 -5.10 -3.87
C THR A 70 3.91 -5.40 -3.25
N ASP A 71 3.92 -6.15 -2.15
CA ASP A 71 2.76 -6.37 -1.31
C ASP A 71 2.23 -5.06 -0.68
N LEU A 72 0.92 -5.00 -0.45
CA LEU A 72 0.23 -3.84 0.13
C LEU A 72 0.73 -3.48 1.55
N ASP A 73 1.36 -4.40 2.26
CA ASP A 73 1.92 -4.17 3.59
C ASP A 73 3.01 -3.08 3.59
N LEU A 74 3.77 -2.93 2.47
CA LEU A 74 4.74 -1.85 2.34
C LEU A 74 4.06 -0.47 2.42
N GLY A 75 2.83 -0.36 1.96
CA GLY A 75 2.01 0.83 2.14
C GLY A 75 1.74 1.13 3.61
N HIS A 76 1.44 0.12 4.43
CA HIS A 76 1.32 0.29 5.88
C HIS A 76 2.63 0.75 6.50
N TYR A 77 3.76 0.15 6.09
CA TYR A 77 5.09 0.54 6.61
C TYR A 77 5.37 2.01 6.36
N GLU A 78 5.17 2.48 5.13
CA GLU A 78 5.38 3.89 4.79
C GLU A 78 4.42 4.84 5.50
N ARG A 79 3.13 4.49 5.59
CA ARG A 79 2.11 5.31 6.27
C ARG A 79 2.41 5.51 7.75
N PHE A 80 2.89 4.46 8.42
CA PHE A 80 3.16 4.52 9.86
C PHE A 80 4.52 5.13 10.19
N THR A 81 5.56 4.83 9.41
CA THR A 81 6.93 5.24 9.73
C THR A 81 7.38 6.50 9.00
N GLY A 82 6.71 6.87 7.91
CA GLY A 82 7.17 7.94 7.03
C GLY A 82 8.43 7.59 6.24
N VAL A 83 8.98 6.39 6.39
CA VAL A 83 10.18 5.93 5.66
C VAL A 83 9.75 5.33 4.33
N SER A 84 10.27 5.85 3.21
CA SER A 84 9.98 5.29 1.89
C SER A 84 10.60 3.90 1.73
N ALA A 85 9.78 2.94 1.32
CA ALA A 85 10.20 1.59 1.00
C ALA A 85 10.98 1.55 -0.33
N ARG A 86 11.81 0.54 -0.49
CA ARG A 86 12.67 0.30 -1.66
C ARG A 86 12.55 -1.15 -2.12
N GLN A 87 13.10 -1.45 -3.29
CA GLN A 87 13.22 -2.83 -3.79
C GLN A 87 13.87 -3.77 -2.78
N SER A 88 14.84 -3.26 -2.01
CA SER A 88 15.53 -4.03 -0.96
C SER A 88 14.70 -4.24 0.31
N ASP A 89 13.45 -3.82 0.36
CA ASP A 89 12.54 -4.02 1.50
C ASP A 89 11.48 -5.10 1.24
N ASN A 90 11.41 -5.67 0.03
CA ASN A 90 10.52 -6.78 -0.28
C ASN A 90 11.23 -7.85 -1.09
N ILE A 91 11.05 -9.10 -0.72
CA ILE A 91 11.52 -10.25 -1.49
C ILE A 91 10.49 -11.38 -1.47
N THR A 92 10.35 -12.05 -2.62
CA THR A 92 9.49 -13.22 -2.78
C THR A 92 10.31 -14.49 -2.92
N THR A 93 9.71 -15.64 -2.63
CA THR A 93 10.33 -16.95 -2.94
C THR A 93 10.72 -17.03 -4.42
N GLY A 94 9.84 -16.57 -5.33
CA GLY A 94 10.11 -16.59 -6.76
C GLY A 94 11.38 -15.83 -7.12
N ARG A 95 11.57 -14.63 -6.60
CA ARG A 95 12.76 -13.82 -6.82
C ARG A 95 14.04 -14.48 -6.28
N ILE A 96 13.96 -15.10 -5.09
CA ILE A 96 15.08 -15.84 -4.51
C ILE A 96 15.51 -17.00 -5.41
N TYR A 97 14.56 -17.84 -5.83
CA TYR A 97 14.85 -18.98 -6.70
C TYR A 97 15.35 -18.54 -8.07
N GLN A 98 14.78 -17.49 -8.64
CA GLN A 98 15.28 -16.91 -9.91
C GLN A 98 16.74 -16.49 -9.77
N THR A 99 17.10 -15.74 -8.73
CA THR A 99 18.47 -15.31 -8.46
C THR A 99 19.42 -16.50 -8.34
N ILE A 100 19.02 -17.56 -7.63
CA ILE A 100 19.85 -18.76 -7.45
C ILE A 100 20.03 -19.51 -8.75
N ILE A 101 18.97 -19.67 -9.56
CA ILE A 101 19.04 -20.35 -10.86
C ILE A 101 19.93 -19.54 -11.83
N GLU A 102 19.83 -18.23 -11.83
CA GLU A 102 20.68 -17.37 -12.65
C GLU A 102 22.15 -17.47 -12.24
N LYS A 103 22.46 -17.47 -10.94
CA LYS A 103 23.81 -17.69 -10.40
C LYS A 103 24.36 -19.07 -10.80
N GLU A 104 23.53 -20.12 -10.71
CA GLU A 104 23.91 -21.48 -11.13
C GLU A 104 24.24 -21.53 -12.63
N ARG A 105 23.38 -20.94 -13.48
CA ARG A 105 23.60 -20.91 -14.93
C ARG A 105 24.87 -20.13 -15.34
N ARG A 106 25.25 -19.10 -14.61
CA ARG A 106 26.52 -18.37 -14.82
C ARG A 106 27.74 -19.12 -14.30
N GLY A 107 27.56 -20.19 -13.51
CA GLY A 107 28.65 -20.95 -12.92
C GLY A 107 29.20 -20.38 -11.62
N ASP A 108 28.49 -19.46 -10.98
CA ASP A 108 28.94 -18.79 -9.76
C ASP A 108 29.20 -19.77 -8.59
N TYR A 109 28.57 -20.94 -8.64
CA TYR A 109 28.72 -22.00 -7.62
C TYR A 109 29.80 -23.03 -7.93
N LEU A 110 30.60 -22.86 -9.01
CA LEU A 110 31.76 -23.68 -9.34
C LEU A 110 31.47 -25.20 -9.37
N GLY A 111 30.29 -25.62 -9.82
CA GLY A 111 29.89 -27.02 -9.94
C GLY A 111 29.34 -27.65 -8.63
N ALA A 112 29.10 -26.88 -7.57
CA ALA A 112 28.47 -27.37 -6.36
C ALA A 112 27.02 -27.83 -6.61
N THR A 113 26.56 -28.81 -5.85
CA THR A 113 25.14 -29.19 -5.81
C THR A 113 24.35 -28.13 -5.03
N ILE A 114 23.41 -27.48 -5.69
CA ILE A 114 22.59 -26.41 -5.09
C ILE A 114 21.42 -27.02 -4.35
N GLN A 115 21.23 -26.61 -3.08
CA GLN A 115 20.21 -27.12 -2.17
C GLN A 115 19.52 -25.97 -1.44
N VAL A 116 18.36 -26.23 -0.83
CA VAL A 116 17.65 -25.22 -0.02
C VAL A 116 18.56 -24.73 1.12
N ILE A 117 19.19 -25.65 1.84
CA ILE A 117 20.24 -25.36 2.82
C ILE A 117 21.58 -25.78 2.22
N PRO A 118 22.58 -24.90 2.08
CA PRO A 118 22.60 -23.51 2.58
C PRO A 118 22.22 -22.44 1.53
N HIS A 119 22.00 -22.78 0.27
CA HIS A 119 21.99 -21.78 -0.82
C HIS A 119 20.77 -20.86 -0.76
N VAL A 120 19.54 -21.41 -0.63
CA VAL A 120 18.33 -20.61 -0.52
C VAL A 120 18.32 -19.85 0.81
N THR A 121 18.67 -20.52 1.92
CA THR A 121 18.73 -19.87 3.23
C THR A 121 19.78 -18.75 3.30
N ASN A 122 20.93 -18.90 2.64
CA ASN A 122 21.94 -17.85 2.59
C ASN A 122 21.44 -16.64 1.78
N GLU A 123 20.81 -16.86 0.62
CA GLU A 123 20.23 -15.76 -0.18
C GLU A 123 19.19 -14.95 0.63
N ILE A 124 18.36 -15.64 1.43
CA ILE A 124 17.40 -14.99 2.33
C ILE A 124 18.13 -14.21 3.43
N LYS A 125 19.15 -14.80 4.06
CA LYS A 125 19.93 -14.14 5.11
C LYS A 125 20.67 -12.90 4.56
N ASP A 126 21.27 -13.03 3.38
CA ASP A 126 21.95 -11.92 2.71
C ASP A 126 20.98 -10.77 2.42
N PHE A 127 19.76 -11.08 1.96
CA PHE A 127 18.71 -10.08 1.79
C PHE A 127 18.35 -9.39 3.11
N VAL A 128 18.12 -10.15 4.19
CA VAL A 128 17.77 -9.58 5.51
C VAL A 128 18.87 -8.67 6.05
N LEU A 129 20.12 -9.01 5.82
CA LEU A 129 21.28 -8.25 6.31
C LEU A 129 21.72 -7.11 5.37
N SER A 130 21.35 -7.19 4.08
CA SER A 130 21.75 -6.22 3.07
C SER A 130 21.17 -4.84 3.33
N ASP A 131 21.78 -3.81 2.76
CA ASP A 131 21.23 -2.43 2.66
C ASP A 131 20.44 -1.95 3.91
N ALA A 132 20.84 -2.43 5.10
CA ALA A 132 20.22 -2.00 6.35
C ALA A 132 20.48 -0.52 6.61
N GLY A 133 21.58 0.01 6.07
CA GLY A 133 22.01 1.38 6.29
C GLY A 133 22.44 1.64 7.74
N GLU A 134 22.36 2.88 8.17
CA GLU A 134 22.61 3.28 9.56
C GLU A 134 21.30 3.33 10.34
N VAL A 135 20.69 2.15 10.60
CA VAL A 135 19.46 2.04 11.40
C VAL A 135 19.71 1.27 12.70
N ASP A 136 18.92 1.59 13.71
CA ASP A 136 18.98 0.93 15.02
C ASP A 136 18.23 -0.40 15.00
N PHE A 137 17.11 -0.46 14.26
CA PHE A 137 16.26 -1.65 14.16
C PHE A 137 15.85 -1.94 12.73
N VAL A 138 15.95 -3.21 12.35
CA VAL A 138 15.31 -3.77 11.13
C VAL A 138 14.20 -4.71 11.57
N LEU A 139 12.97 -4.45 11.15
CA LEU A 139 11.82 -5.28 11.40
C LEU A 139 11.53 -6.11 10.14
N CYS A 140 11.58 -7.42 10.26
CA CYS A 140 11.36 -8.36 9.16
C CYS A 140 10.04 -9.10 9.38
N GLU A 141 9.05 -8.80 8.55
CA GLU A 141 7.79 -9.52 8.55
C GLU A 141 7.85 -10.73 7.64
N ILE A 142 7.54 -11.91 8.20
CA ILE A 142 7.46 -13.15 7.44
C ILE A 142 6.01 -13.35 6.99
N GLY A 143 5.79 -13.35 5.68
CA GLY A 143 4.50 -13.63 5.07
C GLY A 143 4.02 -15.06 5.35
N GLY A 144 2.74 -15.33 5.10
CA GLY A 144 2.14 -16.62 5.35
C GLY A 144 1.90 -16.94 6.84
N THR A 145 1.65 -18.21 7.11
CA THR A 145 1.33 -18.74 8.44
C THR A 145 2.38 -19.79 8.82
N VAL A 146 2.78 -19.83 10.08
CA VAL A 146 3.69 -20.86 10.57
C VAL A 146 3.07 -22.26 10.34
N GLY A 147 3.85 -23.17 9.75
CA GLY A 147 3.39 -24.50 9.34
C GLY A 147 3.08 -24.62 7.85
N ASP A 148 2.93 -23.51 7.12
CA ASP A 148 2.77 -23.53 5.68
C ASP A 148 4.10 -23.97 5.01
N ILE A 149 3.99 -24.89 4.04
CA ILE A 149 5.16 -25.50 3.36
C ILE A 149 6.00 -24.47 2.65
N GLU A 150 5.37 -23.54 1.97
CA GLU A 150 6.00 -22.47 1.19
C GLU A 150 6.83 -21.50 2.06
N GLY A 151 6.49 -21.36 3.34
CA GLY A 151 7.20 -20.51 4.30
C GLY A 151 8.46 -21.13 4.89
N LEU A 152 8.63 -22.45 4.82
CA LEU A 152 9.71 -23.17 5.52
C LEU A 152 11.12 -22.63 5.24
N PRO A 153 11.53 -22.29 4.01
CA PRO A 153 12.86 -21.73 3.77
C PRO A 153 13.10 -20.39 4.50
N PHE A 154 12.07 -19.55 4.61
CA PHE A 154 12.15 -18.30 5.35
C PHE A 154 12.28 -18.54 6.85
N PHE A 155 11.46 -19.44 7.41
CA PHE A 155 11.57 -19.79 8.83
C PHE A 155 12.93 -20.38 9.17
N GLU A 156 13.47 -21.26 8.31
CA GLU A 156 14.80 -21.82 8.52
C GLU A 156 15.89 -20.75 8.45
N ALA A 157 15.80 -19.82 7.48
CA ALA A 157 16.77 -18.73 7.35
C ALA A 157 16.77 -17.81 8.59
N ILE A 158 15.60 -17.39 9.08
CA ILE A 158 15.52 -16.52 10.28
C ILE A 158 15.89 -17.27 11.56
N ARG A 159 15.66 -18.61 11.63
CA ARG A 159 16.16 -19.44 12.72
C ARG A 159 17.70 -19.41 12.77
N GLN A 160 18.35 -19.61 11.61
CA GLN A 160 19.80 -19.53 11.50
C GLN A 160 20.31 -18.14 11.88
N LEU A 161 19.68 -17.08 11.34
CA LEU A 161 20.04 -15.69 11.69
C LEU A 161 19.87 -15.41 13.20
N GLY A 162 18.81 -15.89 13.82
CA GLY A 162 18.63 -15.75 15.26
C GLY A 162 19.76 -16.35 16.07
N GLN A 163 20.28 -17.49 15.62
CA GLN A 163 21.43 -18.15 16.25
C GLN A 163 22.75 -17.39 15.98
N GLU A 164 22.97 -16.94 14.74
CA GLU A 164 24.18 -16.22 14.31
C GLU A 164 24.29 -14.84 14.96
N LEU A 165 23.18 -14.12 15.06
CA LEU A 165 23.11 -12.78 15.64
C LEU A 165 23.09 -12.79 17.18
N GLY A 166 22.55 -13.85 17.76
CA GLY A 166 22.37 -13.97 19.21
C GLY A 166 21.24 -13.09 19.78
N PRO A 167 20.88 -13.30 21.06
CA PRO A 167 19.74 -12.62 21.68
C PRO A 167 19.93 -11.11 21.83
N GLU A 168 21.16 -10.61 21.78
CA GLU A 168 21.44 -9.16 21.84
C GLU A 168 21.07 -8.43 20.55
N ARG A 169 20.94 -9.16 19.44
CA ARG A 169 20.68 -8.60 18.12
C ARG A 169 19.45 -9.17 17.43
N ALA A 170 18.84 -10.26 17.92
CA ALA A 170 17.66 -10.89 17.33
C ALA A 170 16.54 -11.03 18.35
N CYS A 171 15.32 -10.67 17.94
CA CYS A 171 14.08 -10.84 18.71
C CYS A 171 13.00 -11.45 17.80
N PHE A 172 12.30 -12.45 18.29
CA PHE A 172 11.17 -13.07 17.59
C PHE A 172 9.86 -12.67 18.27
N ILE A 173 8.98 -12.04 17.50
CA ILE A 173 7.61 -11.70 17.88
C ILE A 173 6.67 -12.59 17.09
N HIS A 174 5.74 -13.25 17.78
CA HIS A 174 4.78 -14.14 17.13
C HIS A 174 3.36 -13.63 17.35
N LEU A 175 2.67 -13.36 16.24
CA LEU A 175 1.29 -12.90 16.23
C LEU A 175 0.35 -14.11 16.20
N THR A 176 -0.61 -14.17 17.12
CA THR A 176 -1.57 -15.27 17.27
C THR A 176 -2.99 -14.78 17.44
N LEU A 177 -3.96 -15.68 17.40
CA LEU A 177 -5.38 -15.39 17.62
C LEU A 177 -5.86 -16.03 18.94
N LEU A 178 -6.56 -15.24 19.74
CA LEU A 178 -7.31 -15.67 20.92
C LEU A 178 -8.82 -15.48 20.69
N PRO A 179 -9.49 -16.46 20.09
CA PRO A 179 -10.91 -16.33 19.83
C PRO A 179 -11.74 -16.46 21.12
N TYR A 180 -12.74 -15.61 21.26
CA TYR A 180 -13.80 -15.81 22.25
C TYR A 180 -14.90 -16.67 21.67
N ILE A 181 -15.32 -17.69 22.42
CA ILE A 181 -16.42 -18.58 22.02
C ILE A 181 -17.67 -18.21 22.82
N PRO A 182 -18.65 -17.50 22.25
CA PRO A 182 -19.82 -17.02 22.97
C PRO A 182 -20.59 -18.14 23.68
N ALA A 183 -20.76 -19.30 23.02
CA ALA A 183 -21.46 -20.45 23.60
C ALA A 183 -20.75 -21.05 24.82
N ALA A 184 -19.42 -20.90 24.93
CA ALA A 184 -18.64 -21.38 26.08
C ALA A 184 -18.39 -20.28 27.12
N GLY A 185 -18.65 -19.02 26.79
CA GLY A 185 -18.39 -17.87 27.65
C GLY A 185 -16.92 -17.62 27.98
N GLU A 186 -15.99 -18.12 27.17
CA GLU A 186 -14.56 -18.05 27.47
C GLU A 186 -13.68 -17.83 26.24
N MET A 187 -12.49 -17.25 26.45
CA MET A 187 -11.43 -17.17 25.46
C MET A 187 -10.72 -18.52 25.32
N LYS A 188 -10.37 -18.90 24.10
CA LYS A 188 -9.66 -20.15 23.82
C LYS A 188 -8.18 -19.91 23.56
N THR A 189 -7.33 -20.36 24.48
CA THR A 189 -5.86 -20.25 24.39
C THR A 189 -5.21 -21.32 23.54
N LYS A 190 -5.93 -22.41 23.20
CA LYS A 190 -5.39 -23.53 22.42
C LYS A 190 -4.84 -23.14 21.03
N PRO A 191 -5.50 -22.30 20.23
CA PRO A 191 -4.95 -21.89 18.94
C PRO A 191 -3.55 -21.24 19.07
N THR A 192 -3.38 -20.34 20.04
CA THR A 192 -2.09 -19.72 20.37
C THR A 192 -1.05 -20.76 20.80
N GLN A 193 -1.40 -21.67 21.70
CA GLN A 193 -0.49 -22.72 22.17
C GLN A 193 -0.02 -23.61 21.01
N HIS A 194 -0.91 -23.99 20.10
CA HIS A 194 -0.57 -24.83 18.93
C HIS A 194 0.31 -24.06 17.95
N SER A 195 0.01 -22.81 17.66
CA SER A 195 0.80 -21.98 16.76
C SER A 195 2.24 -21.78 17.28
N VAL A 196 2.39 -21.50 18.58
CA VAL A 196 3.73 -21.39 19.20
C VAL A 196 4.44 -22.74 19.24
N LYS A 197 3.71 -23.85 19.47
CA LYS A 197 4.30 -25.20 19.40
C LYS A 197 4.86 -25.47 18.00
N GLU A 198 4.13 -25.12 16.96
CA GLU A 198 4.57 -25.28 15.57
C GLU A 198 5.86 -24.47 15.31
N LEU A 199 5.90 -23.18 15.70
CA LEU A 199 7.09 -22.35 15.57
C LEU A 199 8.29 -22.93 16.33
N ARG A 200 8.05 -23.46 17.52
CA ARG A 200 9.10 -24.12 18.34
C ARG A 200 9.59 -25.43 17.72
N SER A 201 8.75 -26.16 16.98
CA SER A 201 9.16 -27.39 16.30
C SER A 201 10.17 -27.10 15.17
N ILE A 202 10.14 -25.91 14.61
CA ILE A 202 11.14 -25.40 13.64
C ILE A 202 12.44 -24.95 14.35
N GLY A 203 12.42 -24.78 15.68
CA GLY A 203 13.57 -24.35 16.48
C GLY A 203 13.57 -22.86 16.80
N ILE A 204 12.45 -22.16 16.65
CA ILE A 204 12.30 -20.73 16.99
C ILE A 204 11.48 -20.59 18.27
N GLN A 205 12.07 -20.03 19.33
CA GLN A 205 11.38 -19.61 20.54
C GLN A 205 11.00 -18.14 20.43
N PRO A 206 9.70 -17.77 20.37
CA PRO A 206 9.33 -16.36 20.41
C PRO A 206 9.62 -15.75 21.78
N GLN A 207 10.03 -14.51 21.81
CA GLN A 207 10.25 -13.74 23.05
C GLN A 207 8.99 -13.00 23.45
N ILE A 208 8.19 -12.56 22.45
CA ILE A 208 6.99 -11.77 22.67
C ILE A 208 5.84 -12.40 21.85
N LEU A 209 4.67 -12.45 22.45
CA LEU A 209 3.44 -12.88 21.79
C LEU A 209 2.51 -11.66 21.64
N LEU A 210 2.09 -11.37 20.41
CA LEU A 210 0.98 -10.47 20.11
C LEU A 210 -0.29 -11.29 19.94
N CYS A 211 -1.18 -11.20 20.91
CA CYS A 211 -2.39 -12.02 20.95
C CYS A 211 -3.59 -11.19 20.47
N ARG A 212 -3.96 -11.35 19.17
CA ARG A 212 -5.14 -10.66 18.62
C ARG A 212 -6.40 -11.18 19.30
N CYS A 213 -7.22 -10.27 19.80
CA CYS A 213 -8.44 -10.55 20.53
C CYS A 213 -9.46 -9.40 20.38
N ASP A 214 -10.74 -9.74 20.57
CA ASP A 214 -11.85 -8.78 20.51
C ASP A 214 -12.16 -8.10 21.88
N ARG A 215 -11.54 -8.60 22.95
CA ARG A 215 -11.77 -8.17 24.35
C ARG A 215 -10.54 -8.36 25.21
N PRO A 216 -10.47 -7.75 26.41
CA PRO A 216 -9.35 -7.92 27.34
C PRO A 216 -9.07 -9.39 27.67
N ILE A 217 -7.79 -9.74 27.75
CA ILE A 217 -7.36 -11.09 28.14
C ILE A 217 -7.28 -11.14 29.67
N PRO A 218 -8.02 -12.04 30.34
CA PRO A 218 -7.91 -12.20 31.78
C PRO A 218 -6.48 -12.60 32.21
N GLU A 219 -6.03 -12.12 33.36
CA GLU A 219 -4.70 -12.42 33.89
C GLU A 219 -4.42 -13.91 34.04
N THR A 220 -5.45 -14.70 34.38
CA THR A 220 -5.38 -16.15 34.45
C THR A 220 -5.04 -16.76 33.09
N GLU A 221 -5.62 -16.23 32.00
CA GLU A 221 -5.34 -16.71 30.65
C GLU A 221 -3.98 -16.19 30.14
N LYS A 222 -3.56 -14.96 30.48
CA LYS A 222 -2.18 -14.48 30.23
C LYS A 222 -1.15 -15.40 30.88
N GLY A 223 -1.32 -15.73 32.16
CA GLY A 223 -0.45 -16.64 32.89
C GLY A 223 -0.40 -18.05 32.30
N LYS A 224 -1.53 -18.57 31.85
CA LYS A 224 -1.63 -19.86 31.16
C LYS A 224 -0.89 -19.84 29.82
N ILE A 225 -1.10 -18.82 28.99
CA ILE A 225 -0.40 -18.65 27.70
C ILE A 225 1.09 -18.57 27.96
N ALA A 226 1.53 -17.74 28.88
CA ALA A 226 2.93 -17.56 29.25
C ALA A 226 3.61 -18.88 29.61
N SER A 227 2.96 -19.69 30.46
CA SER A 227 3.48 -20.99 30.89
C SER A 227 3.59 -21.99 29.72
N PHE A 228 2.54 -22.13 28.89
CA PHE A 228 2.55 -23.07 27.77
C PHE A 228 3.48 -22.66 26.62
N CYS A 229 3.63 -21.37 26.40
CA CYS A 229 4.44 -20.81 25.32
C CYS A 229 5.88 -20.50 25.72
N ASN A 230 6.22 -20.68 27.00
CA ASN A 230 7.55 -20.41 27.57
C ASN A 230 7.99 -18.94 27.32
N VAL A 231 7.11 -18.01 27.66
CA VAL A 231 7.37 -16.56 27.65
C VAL A 231 7.03 -15.97 29.01
N ARG A 232 7.49 -14.74 29.28
CA ARG A 232 7.09 -14.02 30.49
C ARG A 232 5.62 -13.61 30.41
N PRO A 233 4.86 -13.53 31.52
CA PRO A 233 3.49 -13.00 31.48
C PRO A 233 3.38 -11.59 30.88
N THR A 234 4.37 -10.74 31.14
CA THR A 234 4.49 -9.38 30.58
C THR A 234 4.75 -9.35 29.07
N SER A 235 5.27 -10.46 28.51
CA SER A 235 5.50 -10.61 27.06
C SER A 235 4.28 -11.18 26.31
N VAL A 236 3.15 -11.39 27.00
CA VAL A 236 1.85 -11.73 26.39
C VAL A 236 1.08 -10.42 26.21
N ILE A 237 1.23 -9.82 25.05
CA ILE A 237 0.70 -8.50 24.69
C ILE A 237 -0.69 -8.65 24.06
N GLU A 238 -1.65 -7.86 24.50
CA GLU A 238 -2.97 -7.78 23.89
C GLU A 238 -2.91 -6.98 22.59
N ALA A 239 -3.27 -7.62 21.49
CA ALA A 239 -3.49 -6.95 20.21
C ALA A 239 -4.99 -6.82 19.96
N ARG A 240 -5.66 -5.95 20.72
CA ARG A 240 -7.11 -5.77 20.61
C ARG A 240 -7.50 -5.10 19.30
N ASP A 241 -8.64 -5.51 18.77
CA ASP A 241 -9.27 -4.81 17.67
C ASP A 241 -9.60 -3.37 18.07
N VAL A 242 -9.12 -2.41 17.31
CA VAL A 242 -9.32 -0.98 17.52
C VAL A 242 -10.31 -0.42 16.51
N ARG A 243 -10.85 0.76 16.77
CA ARG A 243 -11.80 1.40 15.84
C ARG A 243 -11.14 1.90 14.57
N HIS A 244 -9.88 2.34 14.67
CA HIS A 244 -9.11 2.84 13.55
C HIS A 244 -7.66 2.35 13.64
N ILE A 245 -7.05 2.03 12.49
CA ILE A 245 -5.68 1.46 12.48
C ILE A 245 -4.64 2.39 13.10
N TYR A 246 -4.85 3.71 13.08
CA TYR A 246 -3.93 4.69 13.68
C TYR A 246 -4.04 4.78 15.21
N ASP A 247 -4.98 4.08 15.84
CA ASP A 247 -5.02 3.88 17.29
C ASP A 247 -4.00 2.81 17.74
N VAL A 248 -3.56 1.92 16.84
CA VAL A 248 -2.73 0.75 17.17
C VAL A 248 -1.42 1.11 17.87
N PRO A 249 -0.64 2.14 17.44
CA PRO A 249 0.60 2.48 18.13
C PRO A 249 0.38 2.84 19.61
N VAL A 250 -0.65 3.63 19.90
CA VAL A 250 -0.99 4.02 21.29
C VAL A 250 -1.45 2.81 22.09
N ALA A 251 -2.31 1.96 21.51
CA ALA A 251 -2.79 0.74 22.16
C ALA A 251 -1.66 -0.24 22.49
N TYR A 252 -0.73 -0.47 21.55
CA TYR A 252 0.41 -1.37 21.77
C TYR A 252 1.41 -0.82 22.79
N HIS A 253 1.59 0.50 22.84
CA HIS A 253 2.40 1.11 23.91
C HIS A 253 1.77 0.89 25.28
N GLN A 254 0.45 1.10 25.41
CA GLN A 254 -0.27 0.88 26.67
C GLN A 254 -0.17 -0.56 27.17
N GLU A 255 -0.10 -1.53 26.27
CA GLU A 255 0.13 -2.95 26.58
C GLU A 255 1.62 -3.28 26.82
N GLY A 256 2.54 -2.32 26.60
CA GLY A 256 3.95 -2.44 26.90
C GLY A 256 4.81 -3.08 25.81
N LEU A 257 4.34 -3.20 24.55
CA LEU A 257 5.07 -3.87 23.47
C LEU A 257 6.47 -3.29 23.25
N ASP A 258 6.60 -1.99 23.12
CA ASP A 258 7.89 -1.32 22.91
C ASP A 258 8.82 -1.50 24.12
N SER A 259 8.28 -1.50 25.33
CA SER A 259 9.04 -1.74 26.56
C SER A 259 9.59 -3.16 26.64
N GLU A 260 8.79 -4.18 26.26
CA GLU A 260 9.21 -5.57 26.20
C GLU A 260 10.32 -5.79 25.15
N VAL A 261 10.22 -5.14 23.98
CA VAL A 261 11.26 -5.17 22.94
C VAL A 261 12.56 -4.57 23.45
N LEU A 262 12.50 -3.37 24.06
CA LEU A 262 13.68 -2.70 24.59
C LEU A 262 14.31 -3.47 25.75
N GLN A 263 13.50 -4.09 26.60
CA GLN A 263 13.98 -4.95 27.68
C GLN A 263 14.65 -6.23 27.14
N HIS A 264 14.11 -6.84 26.07
CA HIS A 264 14.75 -7.98 25.43
C HIS A 264 16.17 -7.64 24.96
N PHE A 265 16.35 -6.49 24.32
CA PHE A 265 17.65 -6.01 23.86
C PHE A 265 18.51 -5.35 24.96
N GLN A 266 18.11 -5.43 26.21
CA GLN A 266 18.81 -4.90 27.39
C GLN A 266 19.13 -3.40 27.28
N ILE A 267 18.25 -2.62 26.65
CA ILE A 267 18.38 -1.17 26.54
C ILE A 267 17.88 -0.55 27.85
N ALA A 268 18.83 -0.30 28.78
CA ALA A 268 18.53 0.13 30.14
C ALA A 268 17.96 1.56 30.24
N THR A 269 18.38 2.45 29.35
CA THR A 269 17.97 3.86 29.32
C THR A 269 17.48 4.25 27.94
N PRO A 270 16.26 3.80 27.56
CA PRO A 270 15.68 4.18 26.27
C PRO A 270 15.38 5.69 26.25
N PRO A 271 15.45 6.35 25.09
CA PRO A 271 14.96 7.71 24.94
C PRO A 271 13.48 7.86 25.34
N ALA A 272 13.10 9.07 25.74
CA ALA A 272 11.71 9.36 26.08
C ALA A 272 10.79 9.11 24.87
N LEU A 273 9.61 8.55 25.15
CA LEU A 273 8.60 8.30 24.12
C LEU A 273 7.78 9.57 23.85
N ASP A 274 7.61 9.94 22.60
CA ASP A 274 6.71 11.01 22.16
C ASP A 274 5.63 10.45 21.21
N LEU A 275 4.42 10.28 21.73
CA LEU A 275 3.24 9.84 20.97
C LEU A 275 2.30 10.99 20.60
N SER A 276 2.69 12.24 20.82
CA SER A 276 1.81 13.41 20.62
C SER A 276 1.16 13.42 19.23
N LYS A 277 1.94 13.15 18.17
CA LYS A 277 1.41 13.07 16.80
C LYS A 277 0.38 11.97 16.61
N TRP A 278 0.58 10.78 17.20
CA TRP A 278 -0.39 9.68 17.12
C TRP A 278 -1.67 9.98 17.90
N GLN A 279 -1.54 10.62 19.05
CA GLN A 279 -2.68 11.07 19.86
C GLN A 279 -3.49 12.15 19.15
N GLU A 280 -2.83 13.07 18.44
CA GLU A 280 -3.48 14.09 17.61
C GLU A 280 -4.28 13.45 16.47
N ILE A 281 -3.71 12.51 15.71
CA ILE A 281 -4.43 11.78 14.68
C ILE A 281 -5.62 11.02 15.27
N ALA A 282 -5.44 10.30 16.36
CA ALA A 282 -6.52 9.60 17.04
C ALA A 282 -7.64 10.58 17.45
N HIS A 283 -7.28 11.77 17.94
CA HIS A 283 -8.25 12.80 18.30
C HIS A 283 -9.09 13.24 17.08
N HIS A 284 -8.46 13.56 15.94
CA HIS A 284 -9.16 13.97 14.72
C HIS A 284 -10.04 12.84 14.15
N VAL A 285 -9.55 11.60 14.15
CA VAL A 285 -10.34 10.43 13.70
C VAL A 285 -11.61 10.24 14.53
N HIS A 286 -11.53 10.45 15.84
CA HIS A 286 -12.65 10.21 16.75
C HIS A 286 -13.57 11.42 16.93
N ASN A 287 -13.12 12.62 16.60
CA ASN A 287 -13.87 13.87 16.79
C ASN A 287 -13.91 14.72 15.50
N PRO A 288 -14.44 14.21 14.39
CA PRO A 288 -14.56 14.97 13.15
C PRO A 288 -15.66 16.05 13.24
N ASP A 289 -15.46 17.20 12.59
CA ASP A 289 -16.42 18.31 12.53
C ASP A 289 -17.61 18.04 11.60
N GLY A 290 -17.52 17.02 10.75
CA GLY A 290 -18.57 16.68 9.79
C GLY A 290 -18.29 15.37 9.07
N THR A 291 -19.13 15.09 8.07
CA THR A 291 -18.96 13.88 7.23
C THR A 291 -19.13 14.24 5.76
N VAL A 292 -18.23 13.72 4.93
CA VAL A 292 -18.37 13.78 3.46
C VAL A 292 -18.50 12.36 2.90
N THR A 293 -19.33 12.21 1.88
CA THR A 293 -19.53 10.92 1.18
C THR A 293 -18.85 10.96 -0.18
N ILE A 294 -17.92 10.04 -0.39
CA ILE A 294 -17.16 9.90 -1.64
C ILE A 294 -17.56 8.59 -2.32
N GLY A 295 -18.02 8.70 -3.56
CA GLY A 295 -18.29 7.54 -4.42
C GLY A 295 -17.00 7.07 -5.09
N LEU A 296 -16.50 5.88 -4.73
CA LEU A 296 -15.39 5.22 -5.41
C LEU A 296 -15.98 4.31 -6.51
N VAL A 297 -15.89 4.76 -7.76
CA VAL A 297 -16.45 4.05 -8.90
C VAL A 297 -15.42 3.11 -9.50
N GLY A 298 -15.50 1.84 -9.13
CA GLY A 298 -14.52 0.81 -9.46
C GLY A 298 -15.14 -0.51 -9.90
N LYS A 299 -14.30 -1.48 -10.25
CA LYS A 299 -14.74 -2.83 -10.68
C LYS A 299 -14.36 -3.96 -9.72
N TYR A 300 -13.68 -3.64 -8.62
CA TYR A 300 -13.29 -4.58 -7.56
C TYR A 300 -13.91 -4.19 -6.22
N VAL A 301 -15.16 -3.79 -6.25
CA VAL A 301 -15.88 -3.27 -5.07
C VAL A 301 -16.17 -4.35 -4.03
N ASP A 302 -16.11 -5.61 -4.43
CA ASP A 302 -16.24 -6.80 -3.58
C ASP A 302 -14.93 -7.17 -2.86
N VAL A 303 -13.81 -6.48 -3.17
CA VAL A 303 -12.48 -6.73 -2.60
C VAL A 303 -11.94 -5.45 -1.96
N PRO A 304 -12.13 -5.25 -0.66
CA PRO A 304 -11.71 -4.01 0.04
C PRO A 304 -10.24 -3.67 -0.16
N ASP A 305 -9.37 -4.68 -0.19
CA ASP A 305 -7.92 -4.48 -0.31
C ASP A 305 -7.46 -4.09 -1.72
N ALA A 306 -8.35 -4.17 -2.74
CA ALA A 306 -8.01 -3.74 -4.11
C ALA A 306 -7.84 -2.22 -4.24
N TYR A 307 -8.40 -1.44 -3.32
CA TYR A 307 -8.34 0.03 -3.30
C TYR A 307 -7.80 0.57 -1.97
N LYS A 308 -6.98 -0.23 -1.27
CA LYS A 308 -6.53 0.09 0.09
C LYS A 308 -5.86 1.44 0.18
N SER A 309 -4.88 1.74 -0.65
CA SER A 309 -4.18 3.02 -0.63
C SER A 309 -5.07 4.20 -1.03
N VAL A 310 -6.03 4.01 -1.96
CA VAL A 310 -7.00 5.06 -2.31
C VAL A 310 -7.89 5.40 -1.11
N VAL A 311 -8.42 4.38 -0.43
CA VAL A 311 -9.26 4.57 0.76
C VAL A 311 -8.47 5.24 1.89
N GLU A 312 -7.23 4.80 2.15
CA GLU A 312 -6.36 5.44 3.15
C GLU A 312 -6.07 6.90 2.77
N ALA A 313 -5.76 7.19 1.51
CA ALA A 313 -5.48 8.56 1.06
C ALA A 313 -6.70 9.48 1.19
N LEU A 314 -7.92 8.95 0.95
CA LEU A 314 -9.16 9.68 1.21
C LEU A 314 -9.33 9.98 2.71
N GLN A 315 -9.02 9.01 3.60
CA GLN A 315 -9.03 9.25 5.05
C GLN A 315 -7.99 10.30 5.46
N HIS A 316 -6.79 10.28 4.86
CA HIS A 316 -5.78 11.33 5.10
C HIS A 316 -6.26 12.71 4.66
N GLY A 317 -6.96 12.80 3.52
CA GLY A 317 -7.65 14.04 3.11
C GLY A 317 -8.70 14.48 4.12
N GLY A 318 -9.41 13.52 4.72
CA GLY A 318 -10.32 13.76 5.84
C GLY A 318 -9.63 14.33 7.07
N LEU A 319 -8.48 13.78 7.46
CA LEU A 319 -7.66 14.30 8.56
C LEU A 319 -7.23 15.75 8.31
N ALA A 320 -6.77 16.05 7.09
CA ALA A 320 -6.36 17.41 6.71
C ALA A 320 -7.49 18.44 6.82
N ASN A 321 -8.75 18.02 6.67
CA ASN A 321 -9.95 18.86 6.69
C ASN A 321 -10.79 18.68 7.97
N ASN A 322 -10.33 17.88 8.93
CA ASN A 322 -11.05 17.51 10.16
C ASN A 322 -12.46 16.96 9.91
N VAL A 323 -12.64 16.15 8.87
CA VAL A 323 -13.93 15.54 8.52
C VAL A 323 -13.82 14.02 8.40
N LYS A 324 -14.90 13.33 8.72
CA LYS A 324 -15.03 11.89 8.46
C LYS A 324 -15.35 11.66 6.98
N VAL A 325 -14.56 10.84 6.32
CA VAL A 325 -14.81 10.43 4.94
C VAL A 325 -15.55 9.09 4.94
N LYS A 326 -16.78 9.08 4.42
CA LYS A 326 -17.52 7.86 4.13
C LYS A 326 -17.26 7.49 2.67
N VAL A 327 -16.63 6.36 2.42
CA VAL A 327 -16.38 5.85 1.07
C VAL A 327 -17.50 4.87 0.72
N GLU A 328 -18.22 5.15 -0.37
CA GLU A 328 -19.19 4.24 -0.98
C GLU A 328 -18.54 3.57 -2.20
N LEU A 329 -18.37 2.26 -2.12
CA LEU A 329 -17.85 1.46 -3.23
C LEU A 329 -18.97 1.22 -4.23
N ILE A 330 -18.82 1.75 -5.44
CA ILE A 330 -19.84 1.73 -6.49
C ILE A 330 -19.31 0.91 -7.67
N ASP A 331 -20.03 -0.15 -8.01
CA ASP A 331 -19.65 -1.00 -9.14
C ASP A 331 -19.89 -0.28 -10.47
N SER A 332 -18.82 0.00 -11.19
CA SER A 332 -18.89 0.65 -12.50
C SER A 332 -19.60 -0.20 -13.55
N GLU A 333 -19.61 -1.53 -13.42
CA GLU A 333 -20.28 -2.43 -14.36
C GLU A 333 -21.82 -2.30 -14.29
N ALA A 334 -22.35 -1.90 -13.13
CA ALA A 334 -23.79 -1.71 -12.95
C ALA A 334 -24.41 -0.69 -13.94
N PHE A 335 -23.59 0.21 -14.48
CA PHE A 335 -24.02 1.21 -15.47
C PHE A 335 -23.08 1.29 -16.69
N ASP A 336 -22.50 0.17 -17.10
CA ASP A 336 -21.80 0.07 -18.39
C ASP A 336 -22.74 0.24 -19.60
N ASP A 337 -24.02 -0.13 -19.45
CA ASP A 337 -25.06 0.13 -20.44
C ASP A 337 -25.53 1.60 -20.32
N GLU A 338 -25.59 2.32 -21.45
CA GLU A 338 -26.06 3.72 -21.52
C GLU A 338 -27.48 3.91 -20.99
N THR A 339 -28.34 2.87 -21.06
CA THR A 339 -29.71 2.90 -20.57
C THR A 339 -29.85 2.60 -19.07
N ALA A 340 -28.82 2.04 -18.43
CA ALA A 340 -28.85 1.73 -17.02
C ALA A 340 -28.94 3.02 -16.17
N PRO A 341 -29.71 3.03 -15.07
CA PRO A 341 -29.78 4.18 -14.18
C PRO A 341 -28.42 4.48 -13.53
N ILE A 342 -28.15 5.77 -13.33
CA ILE A 342 -26.93 6.25 -12.67
C ILE A 342 -27.24 7.00 -11.35
N ASP A 343 -28.47 6.82 -10.86
CA ASP A 343 -29.01 7.51 -9.68
C ASP A 343 -28.22 7.21 -8.40
N VAL A 344 -27.46 6.11 -8.39
CA VAL A 344 -26.53 5.75 -7.29
C VAL A 344 -25.48 6.83 -7.03
N LEU A 345 -25.22 7.72 -8.00
CA LEU A 345 -24.31 8.85 -7.86
C LEU A 345 -24.98 10.13 -7.34
N GLU A 346 -26.31 10.15 -7.22
CA GLU A 346 -27.02 11.31 -6.65
C GLU A 346 -26.73 11.39 -5.13
N GLY A 347 -26.51 12.60 -4.64
CA GLY A 347 -26.18 12.83 -3.22
C GLY A 347 -24.74 12.47 -2.82
N ILE A 348 -23.89 12.04 -3.76
CA ILE A 348 -22.44 11.86 -3.54
C ILE A 348 -21.76 13.23 -3.61
N HIS A 349 -20.92 13.54 -2.61
CA HIS A 349 -20.24 14.83 -2.51
C HIS A 349 -18.98 14.94 -3.35
N GLY A 350 -18.38 13.82 -3.73
CA GLY A 350 -17.23 13.73 -4.63
C GLY A 350 -17.11 12.34 -5.23
N ILE A 351 -16.65 12.23 -6.46
CA ILE A 351 -16.48 10.98 -7.19
C ILE A 351 -15.01 10.74 -7.45
N ILE A 352 -14.52 9.55 -7.10
CA ILE A 352 -13.17 9.11 -7.44
C ILE A 352 -13.23 7.95 -8.44
N LEU A 353 -12.44 8.07 -9.52
CA LEU A 353 -12.27 7.06 -10.57
C LEU A 353 -10.88 6.45 -10.40
N PRO A 354 -10.75 5.32 -9.69
CA PRO A 354 -9.45 4.74 -9.39
C PRO A 354 -8.77 4.12 -10.61
N GLY A 355 -7.49 3.81 -10.46
CA GLY A 355 -6.70 3.04 -11.40
C GLY A 355 -7.34 1.70 -11.80
N GLY A 356 -6.78 1.05 -12.78
CA GLY A 356 -7.23 -0.21 -13.32
C GLY A 356 -6.75 -0.44 -14.75
N PHE A 357 -7.28 -1.49 -15.40
CA PHE A 357 -7.01 -1.83 -16.80
C PHE A 357 -8.10 -2.74 -17.37
N GLY A 358 -8.12 -2.86 -18.70
CA GLY A 358 -9.08 -3.68 -19.43
C GLY A 358 -10.46 -3.04 -19.57
N GLU A 359 -11.25 -3.55 -20.50
CA GLU A 359 -12.50 -2.95 -20.95
C GLU A 359 -13.65 -3.05 -19.92
N ARG A 360 -13.60 -4.05 -19.04
CA ARG A 360 -14.64 -4.29 -18.04
C ARG A 360 -14.84 -3.07 -17.11
N GLY A 361 -16.07 -2.55 -17.02
CA GLY A 361 -16.43 -1.39 -16.20
C GLY A 361 -15.91 -0.03 -16.72
N ALA A 362 -15.31 0.01 -17.92
CA ALA A 362 -14.77 1.23 -18.50
C ALA A 362 -15.86 2.23 -18.89
N ARG A 363 -16.95 1.74 -19.50
CA ARG A 363 -18.06 2.59 -19.90
C ARG A 363 -18.75 3.21 -18.69
N GLY A 364 -18.95 2.46 -17.62
CA GLY A 364 -19.50 2.97 -16.38
C GLY A 364 -18.64 4.06 -15.76
N LYS A 365 -17.31 3.90 -15.75
CA LYS A 365 -16.39 4.98 -15.29
C LYS A 365 -16.49 6.24 -16.18
N MET A 366 -16.56 6.08 -17.51
CA MET A 366 -16.79 7.23 -18.43
C MET A 366 -18.12 7.91 -18.15
N ARG A 367 -19.20 7.15 -17.90
CA ARG A 367 -20.50 7.71 -17.53
C ARG A 367 -20.45 8.45 -16.19
N ALA A 368 -19.72 7.94 -15.20
CA ALA A 368 -19.50 8.62 -13.92
C ALA A 368 -18.72 9.92 -14.10
N ALA A 369 -17.67 9.94 -14.95
CA ALA A 369 -16.95 11.16 -15.30
C ALA A 369 -17.87 12.20 -15.96
N ARG A 370 -18.71 11.78 -16.92
CA ARG A 370 -19.73 12.62 -17.58
C ARG A 370 -20.76 13.15 -16.57
N PHE A 371 -21.24 12.31 -15.66
CA PHE A 371 -22.14 12.72 -14.58
C PHE A 371 -21.50 13.80 -13.71
N ALA A 372 -20.30 13.56 -13.20
CA ALA A 372 -19.56 14.50 -12.37
C ALA A 372 -19.37 15.85 -13.07
N ARG A 373 -18.94 15.84 -14.33
CA ARG A 373 -18.77 17.04 -15.15
C ARG A 373 -20.07 17.81 -15.33
N ASN A 374 -21.16 17.14 -15.67
CA ASN A 374 -22.44 17.79 -15.95
C ASN A 374 -23.13 18.32 -14.68
N ARG A 375 -23.02 17.59 -13.57
CA ARG A 375 -23.60 17.94 -12.26
C ARG A 375 -22.68 18.82 -11.41
N LYS A 376 -21.47 19.12 -11.89
CA LYS A 376 -20.46 19.90 -11.14
C LYS A 376 -20.06 19.27 -9.81
N VAL A 377 -20.14 17.93 -9.71
CA VAL A 377 -19.67 17.18 -8.55
C VAL A 377 -18.13 17.05 -8.62
N PRO A 378 -17.37 17.36 -7.57
CA PRO A 378 -15.93 17.17 -7.53
C PRO A 378 -15.54 15.76 -8.02
N CYS A 379 -14.58 15.69 -8.95
CA CYS A 379 -14.17 14.44 -9.58
C CYS A 379 -12.66 14.28 -9.62
N PHE A 380 -12.19 13.15 -9.13
CA PHE A 380 -10.77 12.79 -9.11
C PHE A 380 -10.51 11.51 -9.92
N GLY A 381 -9.80 11.63 -11.04
CA GLY A 381 -9.39 10.49 -11.87
C GLY A 381 -7.93 10.10 -11.58
N ILE A 382 -7.68 8.81 -11.33
CA ILE A 382 -6.33 8.29 -11.08
C ILE A 382 -5.97 7.29 -12.17
N CYS A 383 -4.83 7.47 -12.84
CA CYS A 383 -4.25 6.58 -13.84
C CYS A 383 -5.28 6.22 -14.92
N TYR A 384 -5.83 5.03 -14.89
CA TYR A 384 -6.91 4.62 -15.78
C TYR A 384 -8.15 5.53 -15.70
N GLY A 385 -8.45 6.08 -14.51
CA GLY A 385 -9.51 7.07 -14.33
C GLY A 385 -9.27 8.35 -15.12
N MET A 386 -8.01 8.84 -15.21
CA MET A 386 -7.65 9.94 -16.09
C MET A 386 -7.85 9.57 -17.56
N GLN A 387 -7.32 8.43 -17.99
CA GLN A 387 -7.40 7.98 -19.38
C GLN A 387 -8.86 7.92 -19.87
N LEU A 388 -9.75 7.32 -19.08
CA LEU A 388 -11.17 7.23 -19.40
C LEU A 388 -11.88 8.58 -19.37
N SER A 389 -11.48 9.51 -18.49
CA SER A 389 -12.01 10.89 -18.46
C SER A 389 -11.61 11.66 -19.71
N VAL A 390 -10.40 11.46 -20.22
CA VAL A 390 -9.94 12.06 -21.49
C VAL A 390 -10.71 11.48 -22.68
N VAL A 391 -10.92 10.16 -22.74
CA VAL A 391 -11.71 9.52 -23.80
C VAL A 391 -13.16 10.02 -23.76
N GLU A 392 -13.78 10.13 -22.58
CA GLU A 392 -15.14 10.66 -22.40
C GLU A 392 -15.24 12.09 -22.94
N ALA A 393 -14.34 12.97 -22.53
CA ALA A 393 -14.34 14.36 -22.96
C ALA A 393 -14.07 14.50 -24.47
N ALA A 394 -13.18 13.68 -25.02
CA ALA A 394 -12.95 13.63 -26.46
C ALA A 394 -14.25 13.32 -27.24
N ARG A 395 -15.03 12.37 -26.76
CA ARG A 395 -16.32 12.01 -27.36
C ARG A 395 -17.38 13.10 -27.18
N SER A 396 -17.56 13.53 -25.93
CA SER A 396 -18.70 14.40 -25.55
C SER A 396 -18.47 15.88 -25.82
N LEU A 397 -17.26 16.39 -25.70
CA LEU A 397 -16.92 17.80 -25.83
C LEU A 397 -16.26 18.10 -27.17
N ALA A 398 -15.26 17.33 -27.57
CA ALA A 398 -14.52 17.56 -28.81
C ALA A 398 -15.16 16.92 -30.06
N GLY A 399 -16.29 16.19 -29.91
CA GLY A 399 -17.01 15.56 -31.01
C GLY A 399 -16.24 14.43 -31.70
N ILE A 400 -15.24 13.84 -31.05
CA ILE A 400 -14.42 12.74 -31.59
C ILE A 400 -15.14 11.42 -31.25
N SER A 401 -16.19 11.10 -32.02
CA SER A 401 -17.07 9.95 -31.71
C SER A 401 -16.36 8.59 -31.65
N GLN A 402 -15.28 8.42 -32.42
CA GLN A 402 -14.46 7.21 -32.48
C GLN A 402 -13.29 7.20 -31.47
N ALA A 403 -13.24 8.20 -30.56
CA ALA A 403 -12.21 8.28 -29.54
C ALA A 403 -12.18 7.00 -28.69
N GLY A 404 -10.99 6.43 -28.50
CA GLY A 404 -10.83 5.17 -27.77
C GLY A 404 -9.42 5.01 -27.20
N THR A 405 -9.20 3.84 -26.60
CA THR A 405 -7.88 3.39 -26.17
C THR A 405 -7.48 2.14 -26.93
N THR A 406 -6.22 2.05 -27.32
CA THR A 406 -5.67 0.84 -27.95
C THR A 406 -5.57 -0.35 -26.97
N GLU A 407 -5.80 -0.12 -25.68
CA GLU A 407 -5.91 -1.19 -24.68
C GLU A 407 -7.08 -2.15 -24.96
N PHE A 408 -8.17 -1.64 -25.57
CA PHE A 408 -9.35 -2.45 -25.89
C PHE A 408 -9.32 -3.01 -27.31
N GLY A 409 -8.23 -2.80 -28.01
CA GLY A 409 -8.05 -3.19 -29.41
C GLY A 409 -7.91 -2.00 -30.36
N PRO A 410 -7.82 -2.25 -31.68
CA PRO A 410 -7.65 -1.19 -32.67
C PRO A 410 -8.78 -0.17 -32.61
N THR A 411 -8.45 1.11 -32.64
CA THR A 411 -9.40 2.24 -32.71
C THR A 411 -8.96 3.24 -33.76
N ALA A 412 -9.93 3.89 -34.42
CA ALA A 412 -9.65 4.90 -35.45
C ALA A 412 -9.04 6.19 -34.87
N GLU A 413 -9.42 6.54 -33.63
CA GLU A 413 -8.95 7.74 -32.93
C GLU A 413 -8.33 7.31 -31.58
N PRO A 414 -7.04 6.93 -31.57
CA PRO A 414 -6.36 6.44 -30.35
C PRO A 414 -5.98 7.60 -29.43
N ILE A 415 -6.96 8.07 -28.66
CA ILE A 415 -6.77 9.13 -27.65
C ILE A 415 -5.84 8.65 -26.54
N VAL A 416 -5.91 7.35 -26.22
CA VAL A 416 -5.00 6.68 -25.30
C VAL A 416 -4.36 5.50 -26.03
N GLY A 417 -3.05 5.36 -25.91
CA GLY A 417 -2.34 4.31 -26.63
C GLY A 417 -0.97 3.99 -26.01
N LEU A 418 -0.34 2.94 -26.56
CA LEU A 418 1.05 2.62 -26.24
C LEU A 418 1.96 3.68 -26.85
N MET A 419 2.86 4.21 -26.03
CA MET A 419 3.97 5.01 -26.53
C MET A 419 5.14 4.08 -26.86
N SER A 420 5.72 4.25 -28.04
CA SER A 420 6.85 3.42 -28.51
C SER A 420 8.14 3.65 -27.75
N GLU A 421 8.32 4.85 -27.18
CA GLU A 421 9.55 5.24 -26.50
C GLU A 421 9.26 6.20 -25.33
N TRP A 422 9.95 6.05 -24.21
CA TRP A 422 10.04 7.03 -23.13
C TRP A 422 11.40 6.98 -22.45
N THR A 423 11.74 8.01 -21.69
CA THR A 423 13.03 8.12 -21.01
C THR A 423 12.86 7.87 -19.51
N ARG A 424 13.67 6.95 -18.95
CA ARG A 424 13.79 6.70 -17.51
C ARG A 424 15.16 7.20 -17.04
N GLY A 425 15.20 8.34 -16.38
CA GLY A 425 16.47 9.01 -16.08
C GLY A 425 17.20 9.38 -17.36
N ASN A 426 18.41 8.84 -17.57
CA ASN A 426 19.20 9.04 -18.80
C ASN A 426 19.07 7.89 -19.80
N GLU A 427 18.23 6.90 -19.54
CA GLU A 427 18.05 5.75 -20.42
C GLU A 427 16.75 5.87 -21.23
N LYS A 428 16.86 5.64 -22.54
CA LYS A 428 15.73 5.59 -23.45
C LYS A 428 15.16 4.18 -23.44
N VAL A 429 13.91 4.01 -23.01
CA VAL A 429 13.21 2.72 -22.99
C VAL A 429 12.33 2.60 -24.22
N VAL A 430 12.56 1.55 -25.03
CA VAL A 430 11.79 1.28 -26.25
C VAL A 430 10.76 0.20 -25.95
N ARG A 431 9.49 0.47 -26.26
CA ARG A 431 8.39 -0.52 -26.21
C ARG A 431 8.22 -1.21 -27.56
N GLY A 432 8.29 -2.55 -27.57
CA GLY A 432 7.89 -3.37 -28.70
C GLY A 432 6.62 -4.17 -28.39
N ALA A 433 5.87 -4.56 -29.42
CA ALA A 433 4.63 -5.34 -29.28
C ALA A 433 4.86 -6.72 -28.65
N ASP A 434 6.09 -7.25 -28.72
CA ASP A 434 6.48 -8.59 -28.25
C ASP A 434 7.31 -8.57 -26.96
N THR A 435 7.35 -7.44 -26.23
CA THR A 435 8.10 -7.37 -24.97
C THR A 435 7.31 -7.97 -23.80
N ASP A 436 8.03 -8.61 -22.88
CA ASP A 436 7.50 -9.24 -21.66
C ASP A 436 6.53 -8.31 -20.91
N MET A 437 5.38 -8.84 -20.53
CA MET A 437 4.30 -8.09 -19.88
C MET A 437 4.76 -7.35 -18.61
N GLY A 438 5.75 -7.85 -17.88
CA GLY A 438 6.32 -7.22 -16.69
C GLY A 438 7.32 -6.08 -16.97
N GLY A 439 7.98 -6.06 -18.16
CA GLY A 439 9.10 -5.15 -18.46
C GLY A 439 8.74 -3.84 -19.17
N THR A 440 7.46 -3.59 -19.52
CA THR A 440 7.04 -2.48 -20.40
C THR A 440 6.24 -1.39 -19.72
N MET A 441 6.04 -1.47 -18.41
CA MET A 441 5.33 -0.45 -17.63
C MET A 441 6.23 0.70 -17.20
N ARG A 442 5.65 1.89 -17.11
CA ARG A 442 6.25 3.00 -16.40
C ARG A 442 6.01 2.75 -14.90
N LEU A 443 7.08 2.41 -14.17
CA LEU A 443 7.03 1.99 -12.77
C LEU A 443 7.92 2.86 -11.90
N GLY A 444 7.39 3.28 -10.74
CA GLY A 444 8.12 4.07 -9.75
C GLY A 444 7.95 5.56 -9.94
N ALA A 445 8.81 6.34 -9.27
CA ALA A 445 8.72 7.79 -9.25
C ALA A 445 9.28 8.41 -10.54
N TYR A 446 8.47 9.27 -11.17
CA TYR A 446 8.84 10.07 -12.33
C TYR A 446 8.56 11.54 -12.07
N PRO A 447 9.43 12.43 -12.56
CA PRO A 447 9.21 13.87 -12.47
C PRO A 447 8.13 14.33 -13.45
N ALA A 448 7.39 15.36 -13.04
CA ALA A 448 6.49 16.11 -13.91
C ALA A 448 6.58 17.60 -13.62
N ARG A 449 6.30 18.43 -14.64
CA ARG A 449 6.28 19.87 -14.53
C ARG A 449 4.86 20.39 -14.67
N LEU A 450 4.45 21.20 -13.69
CA LEU A 450 3.12 21.79 -13.62
C LEU A 450 3.07 23.11 -14.39
N ARG A 451 1.92 23.38 -14.97
CA ARG A 451 1.64 24.63 -15.68
C ARG A 451 1.41 25.74 -14.65
N GLU A 452 2.17 26.83 -14.76
CA GLU A 452 2.01 28.01 -13.90
C GLU A 452 0.59 28.57 -14.00
N GLY A 453 0.00 28.91 -12.83
CA GLY A 453 -1.37 29.42 -12.73
C GLY A 453 -2.46 28.36 -12.90
N SER A 454 -2.11 27.08 -12.97
CA SER A 454 -3.08 25.99 -12.90
C SER A 454 -3.52 25.72 -11.46
N LYS A 455 -4.73 25.19 -11.28
CA LYS A 455 -5.24 24.78 -9.96
C LYS A 455 -4.33 23.76 -9.29
N VAL A 456 -3.79 22.82 -10.07
CA VAL A 456 -2.86 21.81 -9.56
C VAL A 456 -1.57 22.45 -9.05
N ALA A 457 -1.01 23.44 -9.76
CA ALA A 457 0.19 24.15 -9.30
C ALA A 457 -0.06 24.90 -7.97
N GLU A 458 -1.25 25.47 -7.80
CA GLU A 458 -1.66 26.10 -6.54
C GLU A 458 -1.79 25.05 -5.41
N ILE A 459 -2.39 23.89 -5.69
CA ILE A 459 -2.57 22.79 -4.72
C ILE A 459 -1.23 22.22 -4.25
N TYR A 460 -0.28 22.00 -5.16
CA TYR A 460 1.05 21.48 -4.81
C TYR A 460 1.97 22.54 -4.19
N GLY A 461 1.75 23.81 -4.51
CA GLY A 461 2.63 24.92 -4.09
C GLY A 461 4.02 24.89 -4.74
N THR A 462 4.19 24.13 -5.81
CA THR A 462 5.45 24.00 -6.59
C THR A 462 5.13 23.67 -8.05
N LEU A 463 6.07 23.95 -8.95
CA LEU A 463 5.94 23.60 -10.37
C LEU A 463 6.60 22.27 -10.74
N ASP A 464 7.50 21.77 -9.90
CA ASP A 464 8.19 20.51 -10.15
C ASP A 464 7.74 19.49 -9.09
N ILE A 465 7.20 18.36 -9.56
CA ILE A 465 6.71 17.26 -8.72
C ILE A 465 7.36 15.94 -9.15
N SER A 466 7.28 14.96 -8.28
CA SER A 466 7.69 13.59 -8.59
C SER A 466 6.69 12.63 -7.99
N GLU A 467 6.06 11.80 -8.83
CA GLU A 467 4.97 10.93 -8.43
C GLU A 467 5.18 9.50 -8.92
N ARG A 468 4.55 8.52 -8.24
CA ARG A 468 4.67 7.10 -8.58
C ARG A 468 3.72 6.70 -9.69
N HIS A 469 4.25 5.99 -10.69
CA HIS A 469 3.53 5.50 -11.85
C HIS A 469 3.45 3.98 -11.83
N ARG A 470 2.34 3.46 -12.40
CA ARG A 470 2.13 2.05 -12.69
C ARG A 470 1.17 1.93 -13.87
N HIS A 471 1.67 2.15 -15.08
CA HIS A 471 0.84 2.06 -16.27
C HIS A 471 1.67 1.84 -17.53
N ARG A 472 0.98 1.42 -18.59
CA ARG A 472 1.56 1.10 -19.88
C ARG A 472 1.05 2.03 -20.97
N TYR A 473 -0.21 2.44 -20.86
CA TYR A 473 -0.89 3.31 -21.81
C TYR A 473 -0.80 4.77 -21.34
N GLU A 474 -0.72 5.67 -22.33
CA GLU A 474 -0.57 7.11 -22.12
C GLU A 474 -1.59 7.87 -22.95
N VAL A 475 -1.97 9.07 -22.51
CA VAL A 475 -2.74 9.99 -23.32
C VAL A 475 -1.90 10.48 -24.51
N ASN A 476 -2.48 10.39 -25.71
CA ASN A 476 -1.79 10.77 -26.94
C ASN A 476 -1.70 12.29 -27.11
N ALA A 477 -0.49 12.82 -27.05
CA ALA A 477 -0.20 14.24 -27.13
C ALA A 477 -0.72 14.92 -28.42
N ASN A 478 -0.93 14.19 -29.50
CA ASN A 478 -1.45 14.73 -30.76
C ASN A 478 -2.90 15.27 -30.63
N TYR A 479 -3.62 14.91 -29.57
CA TYR A 479 -4.99 15.37 -29.34
C TYR A 479 -5.07 16.53 -28.32
N VAL A 480 -3.96 16.91 -27.68
CA VAL A 480 -3.92 17.94 -26.63
C VAL A 480 -4.57 19.24 -27.11
N GLU A 481 -4.16 19.77 -28.28
CA GLU A 481 -4.67 21.03 -28.80
C GLU A 481 -6.20 20.98 -29.05
N ARG A 482 -6.71 19.88 -29.58
CA ARG A 482 -8.15 19.68 -29.82
C ARG A 482 -8.95 19.63 -28.52
N LEU A 483 -8.39 19.03 -27.47
CA LEU A 483 -9.00 18.90 -26.15
C LEU A 483 -8.92 20.21 -25.35
N GLU A 484 -7.83 20.95 -25.47
CA GLU A 484 -7.71 22.28 -24.85
C GLU A 484 -8.70 23.28 -25.44
N ALA A 485 -8.99 23.18 -26.74
CA ALA A 485 -10.00 24.01 -27.41
C ALA A 485 -11.42 23.85 -26.84
N VAL A 486 -11.71 22.74 -26.16
CA VAL A 486 -13.02 22.48 -25.52
C VAL A 486 -12.98 22.59 -23.99
N GLY A 487 -11.93 23.17 -23.42
CA GLY A 487 -11.83 23.50 -22.01
C GLY A 487 -11.17 22.44 -21.12
N MET A 488 -10.56 21.40 -21.70
CA MET A 488 -9.68 20.51 -20.96
C MET A 488 -8.26 21.11 -20.91
N VAL A 489 -7.73 21.36 -19.73
CA VAL A 489 -6.41 21.94 -19.55
C VAL A 489 -5.42 20.83 -19.19
N PHE A 490 -4.34 20.70 -19.95
CA PHE A 490 -3.23 19.83 -19.59
C PHE A 490 -2.28 20.61 -18.69
N SER A 491 -2.49 20.44 -17.37
CA SER A 491 -1.84 21.23 -16.33
C SER A 491 -0.55 20.61 -15.78
N GLY A 492 -0.23 19.38 -16.18
CA GLY A 492 1.04 18.73 -15.88
C GLY A 492 1.52 17.90 -17.06
N MET A 493 2.81 17.98 -17.35
CA MET A 493 3.49 17.26 -18.43
C MET A 493 4.78 16.64 -17.91
N SER A 494 5.27 15.59 -18.59
CA SER A 494 6.63 15.13 -18.39
C SER A 494 7.63 16.27 -18.65
N PRO A 495 8.85 16.25 -18.07
CA PRO A 495 9.80 17.37 -18.20
C PRO A 495 10.20 17.72 -19.63
N ASP A 496 10.12 16.75 -20.56
CA ASP A 496 10.34 16.96 -22.00
C ASP A 496 9.11 17.51 -22.74
N GLY A 497 7.98 17.71 -22.03
CA GLY A 497 6.72 18.22 -22.58
C GLY A 497 5.96 17.26 -23.48
N VAL A 498 6.32 15.95 -23.49
CA VAL A 498 5.74 14.96 -24.41
C VAL A 498 4.53 14.24 -23.82
N LEU A 499 4.61 13.81 -22.54
CA LEU A 499 3.59 12.98 -21.91
C LEU A 499 2.65 13.81 -21.03
N PRO A 500 1.33 13.81 -21.31
CA PRO A 500 0.34 14.40 -20.43
C PRO A 500 0.25 13.64 -19.10
N GLU A 501 0.48 14.35 -17.99
CA GLU A 501 0.47 13.79 -16.64
C GLU A 501 -0.77 14.16 -15.84
N ILE A 502 -1.34 15.35 -16.13
CA ILE A 502 -2.47 15.90 -15.37
C ILE A 502 -3.40 16.65 -16.31
N ILE A 503 -4.70 16.43 -16.10
CA ILE A 503 -5.75 17.24 -16.75
C ILE A 503 -6.64 17.91 -15.71
N GLU A 504 -7.15 19.10 -16.10
CA GLU A 504 -8.19 19.83 -15.38
C GLU A 504 -9.31 20.23 -16.33
N LEU A 505 -10.54 20.41 -15.85
CA LEU A 505 -11.61 21.05 -16.59
C LEU A 505 -11.77 22.51 -16.14
N LYS A 506 -11.57 23.46 -17.06
CA LYS A 506 -11.52 24.91 -16.81
C LYS A 506 -12.76 25.44 -16.07
N ASP A 507 -13.95 25.04 -16.48
CA ASP A 507 -15.22 25.56 -15.95
C ASP A 507 -15.85 24.60 -14.94
N HIS A 508 -15.03 23.81 -14.21
CA HIS A 508 -15.49 22.90 -13.19
C HIS A 508 -14.92 23.29 -11.81
N PRO A 509 -15.73 23.22 -10.73
CA PRO A 509 -15.26 23.59 -9.40
C PRO A 509 -14.04 22.77 -8.97
N TRP A 510 -14.05 21.46 -9.21
CA TRP A 510 -12.91 20.58 -8.97
C TRP A 510 -13.02 19.32 -9.85
N PHE A 511 -12.37 19.30 -10.99
CA PHE A 511 -12.21 18.12 -11.83
C PHE A 511 -10.75 18.02 -12.22
N ILE A 512 -10.03 17.13 -11.55
CA ILE A 512 -8.61 16.86 -11.76
C ILE A 512 -8.44 15.38 -12.02
N ALA A 513 -7.63 15.03 -13.01
CA ALA A 513 -7.25 13.64 -13.18
C ALA A 513 -5.75 13.55 -13.52
N VAL A 514 -5.11 12.51 -12.97
CA VAL A 514 -3.65 12.33 -12.98
C VAL A 514 -3.29 10.95 -13.52
N GLN A 515 -2.17 10.87 -14.27
CA GLN A 515 -1.69 9.62 -14.83
C GLN A 515 -0.97 8.74 -13.79
N TYR A 516 -0.43 9.34 -12.78
CA TYR A 516 0.27 8.70 -11.67
C TYR A 516 -0.68 8.28 -10.53
N HIS A 517 -0.11 7.70 -9.47
CA HIS A 517 -0.80 7.15 -8.30
C HIS A 517 -0.48 7.95 -7.04
N PRO A 518 -1.14 9.10 -6.78
CA PRO A 518 -0.86 9.95 -5.62
C PRO A 518 -1.24 9.28 -4.29
N GLU A 519 -2.15 8.30 -4.31
CA GLU A 519 -2.53 7.50 -3.15
C GLU A 519 -1.36 6.77 -2.52
N LEU A 520 -0.35 6.38 -3.33
CA LEU A 520 0.83 5.65 -2.86
C LEU A 520 1.80 6.53 -2.06
N LYS A 521 1.68 7.87 -2.15
CA LYS A 521 2.50 8.82 -1.40
C LYS A 521 1.79 9.48 -0.23
N SER A 522 0.48 9.28 -0.09
CA SER A 522 -0.30 9.88 0.99
C SER A 522 -0.01 9.20 2.33
N ARG A 523 0.17 9.99 3.38
CA ARG A 523 0.47 9.55 4.75
C ARG A 523 -0.37 10.32 5.76
N PRO A 524 -0.68 9.76 6.94
CA PRO A 524 -1.54 10.45 7.91
C PRO A 524 -0.93 11.76 8.41
N PHE A 525 0.42 11.84 8.54
CA PHE A 525 1.15 13.05 8.96
C PHE A 525 1.51 13.98 7.79
N ALA A 526 1.32 13.54 6.57
CA ALA A 526 1.56 14.29 5.34
C ALA A 526 0.54 13.87 4.28
N PRO A 527 -0.74 14.24 4.46
CA PRO A 527 -1.78 13.97 3.47
C PRO A 527 -1.38 14.51 2.11
N HIS A 528 -1.57 13.71 1.07
CA HIS A 528 -1.22 14.13 -0.28
C HIS A 528 -2.08 15.34 -0.68
N PRO A 529 -1.50 16.43 -1.24
CA PRO A 529 -2.21 17.70 -1.45
C PRO A 529 -3.45 17.56 -2.33
N LEU A 530 -3.43 16.70 -3.35
CA LEU A 530 -4.60 16.46 -4.21
C LEU A 530 -5.76 15.82 -3.43
N PHE A 531 -5.48 14.88 -2.52
CA PHE A 531 -6.53 14.28 -1.69
C PHE A 531 -7.08 15.28 -0.66
N ALA A 532 -6.22 16.08 -0.05
CA ALA A 532 -6.65 17.13 0.88
C ALA A 532 -7.57 18.15 0.17
N SER A 533 -7.17 18.63 -1.00
CA SER A 533 -7.96 19.56 -1.81
C SER A 533 -9.25 18.95 -2.36
N PHE A 534 -9.23 17.66 -2.75
CA PHE A 534 -10.43 16.95 -3.21
C PHE A 534 -11.48 16.83 -2.11
N ILE A 535 -11.06 16.49 -0.89
CA ILE A 535 -11.97 16.41 0.26
C ILE A 535 -12.51 17.79 0.66
N ASP A 536 -11.71 18.86 0.58
CA ASP A 536 -12.18 20.25 0.78
C ASP A 536 -13.26 20.63 -0.23
N ALA A 537 -13.06 20.30 -1.51
CA ALA A 537 -14.05 20.52 -2.54
C ALA A 537 -15.34 19.70 -2.30
N ALA A 538 -15.20 18.45 -1.88
CA ALA A 538 -16.34 17.60 -1.52
C ALA A 538 -17.09 18.13 -0.29
N LEU A 539 -16.39 18.68 0.70
CA LEU A 539 -16.99 19.35 1.85
C LEU A 539 -17.78 20.60 1.43
N THR A 540 -17.22 21.38 0.49
CA THR A 540 -17.94 22.51 -0.09
C THR A 540 -19.20 22.06 -0.81
N GLN A 541 -19.12 21.00 -1.63
CA GLN A 541 -20.27 20.41 -2.32
C GLN A 541 -21.35 19.91 -1.34
N SER A 542 -20.95 19.28 -0.23
CA SER A 542 -21.89 18.75 0.78
C SER A 542 -22.77 19.83 1.45
N ARG A 543 -22.38 21.09 1.37
CA ARG A 543 -23.14 22.24 1.88
C ARG A 543 -24.14 22.79 0.86
N LEU A 544 -24.04 22.34 -0.39
CA LEU A 544 -24.89 22.76 -1.51
C LEU A 544 -26.02 21.75 -1.81
N VAL A 545 -25.87 20.53 -1.34
CA VAL A 545 -26.80 19.40 -1.49
C VAL A 545 -27.46 19.10 -0.15
#